data_0993214372791b5dacb1929422732d19
#
_entry.id   0993214372791b5dacb1929422732d19
#
_cell.length_a   1.000
_cell.length_b   1.000
_cell.length_c   1.000
_cell.angle_alpha   90.00
_cell.angle_beta   90.00
_cell.angle_gamma   90.00
#
_symmetry.space_group_name_H-M   'P 1'
#
loop_
_entity.id
_entity.type
_entity.pdbx_description
1 polymer ?
#
loop_
_entity_poly.entity_id
_entity_poly.type
_entity_poly.pdbx_seq_one_letter_code
_entity_poly.pdbx_strand_id
1 'polypeptide(L)'
;MFQKTTPFVNNAKARMKLCGMLCLLAPLCIGVRLFYMQTFLHDEFASKAERAIYNYLAEDRLRGQIYDVNGRFLAQSVRTHSCGVNKRYVKDKKKTIAFLSKTLGLDKKDIERKWNRKNNFFFVAKKIKPDVYMQMLPVLRTELGQGLELTPEYERIHPYGDSAIDLLGAANSKNLGLSGLEQMFNAELSQDISRRRAKRARRGEVIYDRSLKEENEVGSIYLTIDELAQYYAEKALDKAVKDYEPDHGLILVQQPQTGRILAAASYPRKDGQSLPFQFTYEPGSTFKSISVASALDAGAVSINDAIDMSGRKWEVARGVVVQDKQHKKDELTIPEIMALSSNIGAGKIALELGAKNLFYYIIAFGFGSKTDINFNGESKGYLPPYNKWTKVDTASKGYGYGIALTPLQLIGAYSAIANGGWLMQAHLIDHIAYADGRVDKKAKVQRIRRVIKPETSDLMKKVLEHVVQDGSGKKARIKGYSVAGKTGTAEKLSKEGGYAKRRHVVSFCGFTPIEDPQFTILVVLDNPAKYTFGGTASAPVFKEVAESLLAMYAVRPDRPEELTENKK
;
A
#
# COMPACT_ATOMS: atom_id res chain seq x y z
N MET A 1 38.74 -22.02 100.26
CA MET A 1 38.94 -23.08 99.23
C MET A 1 38.46 -22.49 97.90
N PHE A 2 39.38 -21.89 97.16
CA PHE A 2 39.06 -21.30 95.84
C PHE A 2 39.38 -22.34 94.75
N GLN A 3 38.34 -22.86 94.14
CA GLN A 3 38.54 -23.71 92.94
C GLN A 3 38.96 -22.82 91.73
N LYS A 4 40.23 -22.95 91.34
CA LYS A 4 40.75 -22.40 90.10
C LYS A 4 40.07 -23.13 88.95
N THR A 5 39.15 -22.49 88.26
CA THR A 5 38.60 -23.02 87.03
C THR A 5 39.71 -23.14 85.96
N THR A 6 39.92 -24.28 85.41
CA THR A 6 40.97 -24.55 84.43
C THR A 6 40.73 -23.73 83.13
N PRO A 7 41.79 -23.26 82.47
CA PRO A 7 41.65 -22.41 81.24
C PRO A 7 40.88 -23.07 80.09
N PHE A 8 40.77 -24.40 80.09
CA PHE A 8 40.03 -25.16 79.12
C PHE A 8 38.51 -24.96 79.21
N VAL A 9 37.94 -24.82 80.43
CA VAL A 9 36.48 -24.60 80.62
C VAL A 9 36.06 -23.19 80.20
N ASN A 10 36.92 -22.21 80.38
CA ASN A 10 36.65 -20.82 79.97
C ASN A 10 36.65 -20.72 78.41
N ASN A 11 37.55 -21.42 77.76
CA ASN A 11 37.56 -21.49 76.28
C ASN A 11 36.34 -22.21 75.73
N ALA A 12 35.85 -23.28 76.41
CA ALA A 12 34.64 -23.97 76.00
C ALA A 12 33.37 -23.11 76.13
N LYS A 13 33.25 -22.38 77.27
CA LYS A 13 32.13 -21.43 77.45
C LYS A 13 32.18 -20.22 76.52
N ALA A 14 33.35 -19.72 76.16
CA ALA A 14 33.52 -18.67 75.18
C ALA A 14 33.11 -19.17 73.74
N ARG A 15 33.53 -20.38 73.36
CA ARG A 15 33.13 -21.03 72.06
C ARG A 15 31.62 -21.29 72.00
N MET A 16 31.00 -21.79 73.10
CA MET A 16 29.55 -21.96 73.19
C MET A 16 28.80 -20.62 73.05
N LYS A 17 29.27 -19.54 73.69
CA LYS A 17 28.66 -18.22 73.51
C LYS A 17 28.80 -17.70 72.06
N LEU A 18 29.99 -17.90 71.46
CA LEU A 18 30.22 -17.54 70.05
C LEU A 18 29.31 -18.34 69.08
N CYS A 19 29.20 -19.66 69.28
CA CYS A 19 28.29 -20.52 68.52
C CYS A 19 26.82 -20.09 68.71
N GLY A 20 26.38 -19.82 69.93
CA GLY A 20 25.04 -19.33 70.22
C GLY A 20 24.75 -17.98 69.54
N MET A 21 25.73 -17.08 69.54
CA MET A 21 25.61 -15.78 68.88
C MET A 21 25.56 -15.91 67.37
N LEU A 22 26.34 -16.83 66.75
CA LEU A 22 26.27 -17.14 65.33
C LEU A 22 24.93 -17.79 64.95
N CYS A 23 24.40 -18.67 65.80
CA CYS A 23 23.08 -19.28 65.61
C CYS A 23 21.91 -18.28 65.67
N LEU A 24 22.09 -17.15 66.39
CA LEU A 24 21.08 -16.08 66.43
C LEU A 24 21.29 -15.05 65.30
N LEU A 25 22.55 -14.77 64.94
CA LEU A 25 22.87 -13.81 63.88
C LEU A 25 22.49 -14.36 62.49
N ALA A 26 22.68 -15.64 62.22
CA ALA A 26 22.37 -16.23 60.93
C ALA A 26 20.87 -16.10 60.55
N PRO A 27 19.91 -16.47 61.42
CA PRO A 27 18.48 -16.26 61.10
C PRO A 27 18.12 -14.75 60.98
N LEU A 28 18.75 -13.89 61.77
CA LEU A 28 18.53 -12.45 61.64
C LEU A 28 18.99 -11.91 60.29
N CYS A 29 20.18 -12.30 59.83
CA CYS A 29 20.68 -11.91 58.50
C CYS A 29 19.78 -12.46 57.37
N ILE A 30 19.30 -13.70 57.50
CA ILE A 30 18.34 -14.29 56.56
C ILE A 30 17.03 -13.51 56.59
N GLY A 31 16.52 -13.17 57.77
CA GLY A 31 15.30 -12.39 57.92
C GLY A 31 15.39 -11.00 57.25
N VAL A 32 16.50 -10.29 57.50
CA VAL A 32 16.77 -8.98 56.87
C VAL A 32 16.88 -9.14 55.35
N ARG A 33 17.54 -10.19 54.87
CA ARG A 33 17.66 -10.46 53.44
C ARG A 33 16.31 -10.78 52.81
N LEU A 34 15.49 -11.60 53.47
CA LEU A 34 14.14 -11.92 53.02
C LEU A 34 13.25 -10.68 53.01
N PHE A 35 13.32 -9.87 54.06
CA PHE A 35 12.57 -8.60 54.10
C PHE A 35 12.99 -7.66 52.98
N TYR A 36 14.28 -7.52 52.74
CA TYR A 36 14.79 -6.73 51.61
C TYR A 36 14.31 -7.25 50.25
N MET A 37 14.35 -8.57 50.05
CA MET A 37 13.85 -9.19 48.81
C MET A 37 12.35 -9.03 48.66
N GLN A 38 11.56 -9.10 49.74
CA GLN A 38 10.10 -8.99 49.69
C GLN A 38 9.59 -7.55 49.57
N THR A 39 10.37 -6.55 50.03
CA THR A 39 9.93 -5.14 49.97
C THR A 39 10.54 -4.37 48.81
N PHE A 40 11.85 -4.48 48.62
CA PHE A 40 12.58 -3.64 47.65
C PHE A 40 12.82 -4.34 46.29
N LEU A 41 12.90 -5.66 46.29
CA LEU A 41 13.14 -6.45 45.09
C LEU A 41 11.94 -7.29 44.68
N HIS A 42 10.77 -7.07 45.32
CA HIS A 42 9.55 -7.83 45.05
C HIS A 42 9.20 -7.82 43.58
N ASP A 43 9.10 -6.65 42.96
CA ASP A 43 8.67 -6.50 41.56
C ASP A 43 9.68 -7.12 40.58
N GLU A 44 10.97 -7.01 40.88
CA GLU A 44 12.02 -7.62 40.06
C GLU A 44 11.98 -9.14 40.13
N PHE A 45 11.86 -9.72 41.34
CA PHE A 45 11.77 -11.17 41.50
C PHE A 45 10.43 -11.72 41.11
N ALA A 46 9.33 -11.00 41.31
CA ALA A 46 8.01 -11.35 40.79
C ALA A 46 8.02 -11.42 39.27
N SER A 47 8.61 -10.42 38.62
CA SER A 47 8.74 -10.42 37.14
C SER A 47 9.67 -11.54 36.63
N LYS A 48 10.75 -11.86 37.34
CA LYS A 48 11.64 -13.01 37.02
C LYS A 48 10.94 -14.35 37.24
N ALA A 49 10.19 -14.48 38.33
CA ALA A 49 9.38 -15.68 38.61
C ALA A 49 8.24 -15.83 37.60
N GLU A 50 7.56 -14.74 37.25
CA GLU A 50 6.58 -14.74 36.17
C GLU A 50 7.19 -15.18 34.84
N ARG A 51 8.36 -14.67 34.45
CA ARG A 51 9.07 -15.09 33.24
C ARG A 51 9.54 -16.56 33.29
N ALA A 52 9.84 -17.08 34.46
CA ALA A 52 10.28 -18.47 34.64
C ALA A 52 9.09 -19.45 34.69
N ILE A 53 7.96 -19.05 35.29
CA ILE A 53 6.75 -19.87 35.43
C ILE A 53 5.86 -19.75 34.18
N TYR A 54 5.71 -18.56 33.68
CA TYR A 54 5.03 -18.26 32.44
C TYR A 54 6.08 -18.19 31.34
N ASN A 55 6.45 -19.32 30.75
CA ASN A 55 6.99 -19.28 29.42
C ASN A 55 5.89 -18.62 28.59
N TYR A 56 6.11 -17.38 28.19
CA TYR A 56 5.33 -16.79 27.11
C TYR A 56 5.58 -17.71 25.92
N LEU A 57 4.69 -18.65 25.72
CA LEU A 57 4.56 -19.23 24.42
C LEU A 57 4.28 -18.02 23.55
N ALA A 58 5.25 -17.66 22.75
CA ALA A 58 4.99 -16.79 21.62
C ALA A 58 4.04 -17.58 20.72
N GLU A 59 2.77 -17.70 21.16
CA GLU A 59 1.72 -18.16 20.29
C GLU A 59 1.71 -17.17 19.15
N ASP A 60 1.76 -17.71 17.98
CA ASP A 60 1.68 -16.94 16.75
C ASP A 60 0.48 -16.01 16.86
N ARG A 61 0.75 -14.72 16.62
CA ARG A 61 -0.29 -13.70 16.69
C ARG A 61 -1.34 -14.02 15.65
N LEU A 62 -2.58 -14.13 16.08
CA LEU A 62 -3.69 -14.13 15.15
C LEU A 62 -3.68 -12.77 14.44
N ARG A 63 -3.79 -12.80 13.11
CA ARG A 63 -3.82 -11.58 12.30
C ARG A 63 -5.13 -11.53 11.52
N GLY A 64 -5.80 -10.38 11.60
CA GLY A 64 -7.05 -10.11 10.90
C GLY A 64 -6.91 -10.20 9.38
N GLN A 65 -8.03 -10.33 8.72
CA GLN A 65 -8.12 -10.49 7.29
C GLN A 65 -8.07 -9.13 6.60
N ILE A 66 -7.65 -9.10 5.33
CA ILE A 66 -7.81 -7.94 4.46
C ILE A 66 -8.73 -8.38 3.32
N TYR A 67 -9.81 -7.64 3.14
CA TYR A 67 -10.83 -7.91 2.14
C TYR A 67 -10.86 -6.81 1.08
N ASP A 68 -11.31 -7.17 -0.12
CA ASP A 68 -11.72 -6.22 -1.13
C ASP A 68 -13.10 -5.61 -0.78
N VAL A 69 -13.60 -4.70 -1.62
CA VAL A 69 -14.90 -4.03 -1.44
C VAL A 69 -16.08 -5.02 -1.46
N ASN A 70 -15.92 -6.19 -2.08
CA ASN A 70 -16.95 -7.23 -2.20
C ASN A 70 -16.81 -8.35 -1.14
N GLY A 71 -15.87 -8.21 -0.19
CA GLY A 71 -15.62 -9.20 0.85
C GLY A 71 -14.78 -10.40 0.40
N ARG A 72 -14.04 -10.31 -0.71
CA ARG A 72 -13.08 -11.33 -1.14
C ARG A 72 -11.78 -11.17 -0.36
N PHE A 73 -11.14 -12.28 0.01
CA PHE A 73 -9.87 -12.25 0.74
C PHE A 73 -8.72 -11.76 -0.14
N LEU A 74 -8.13 -10.63 0.18
CA LEU A 74 -6.88 -10.17 -0.42
C LEU A 74 -5.66 -10.67 0.37
N ALA A 75 -5.77 -10.73 1.70
CA ALA A 75 -4.80 -11.36 2.56
C ALA A 75 -5.51 -12.05 3.74
N GLN A 76 -5.15 -13.30 4.01
CA GLN A 76 -5.74 -14.07 5.11
C GLN A 76 -4.69 -14.84 5.90
N SER A 77 -4.96 -15.02 7.20
CA SER A 77 -4.16 -15.86 8.07
C SER A 77 -4.79 -17.24 8.18
N VAL A 78 -4.09 -18.27 7.76
CA VAL A 78 -4.52 -19.67 7.87
C VAL A 78 -3.74 -20.36 8.95
N ARG A 79 -4.43 -21.21 9.74
CA ARG A 79 -3.79 -22.02 10.75
C ARG A 79 -3.04 -23.17 10.09
N THR A 80 -1.75 -23.25 10.37
CA THR A 80 -0.87 -24.32 9.95
C THR A 80 -0.23 -24.98 11.18
N HIS A 81 0.64 -25.95 11.00
CA HIS A 81 1.36 -26.58 12.10
C HIS A 81 2.82 -26.79 11.69
N SER A 82 3.72 -26.68 12.68
CA SER A 82 5.11 -27.07 12.52
C SER A 82 5.37 -28.37 13.26
N CYS A 83 6.11 -29.30 12.63
CA CYS A 83 6.51 -30.56 13.23
C CYS A 83 7.90 -30.43 13.84
N GLY A 84 7.97 -30.51 15.16
CA GLY A 84 9.20 -30.60 15.94
C GLY A 84 9.51 -32.02 16.41
N VAL A 85 10.79 -32.28 16.69
CA VAL A 85 11.26 -33.54 17.31
C VAL A 85 12.08 -33.21 18.53
N ASN A 86 11.68 -33.79 19.67
CA ASN A 86 12.47 -33.81 20.89
C ASN A 86 13.13 -35.17 21.05
N LYS A 87 14.42 -35.23 20.75
CA LYS A 87 15.21 -36.48 20.72
C LYS A 87 15.18 -37.27 22.04
N ARG A 88 15.01 -36.58 23.18
CA ARG A 88 15.00 -37.21 24.52
C ARG A 88 13.85 -38.18 24.72
N TYR A 89 12.75 -37.98 23.97
CA TYR A 89 11.53 -38.77 24.13
C TYR A 89 11.30 -39.74 22.98
N VAL A 90 12.14 -39.72 21.93
CA VAL A 90 12.03 -40.65 20.80
C VAL A 90 12.63 -42.00 21.17
N LYS A 91 11.83 -43.05 21.10
CA LYS A 91 12.26 -44.40 21.40
C LYS A 91 13.06 -45.07 20.26
N ASP A 92 12.60 -44.89 19.02
CA ASP A 92 13.23 -45.49 17.83
C ASP A 92 13.51 -44.43 16.79
N LYS A 93 14.79 -44.01 16.72
CA LYS A 93 15.26 -43.01 15.76
C LYS A 93 14.98 -43.42 14.31
N LYS A 94 15.26 -44.68 13.94
CA LYS A 94 15.17 -45.13 12.55
C LYS A 94 13.72 -45.16 12.06
N LYS A 95 12.80 -45.69 12.89
CA LYS A 95 11.36 -45.69 12.57
C LYS A 95 10.78 -44.29 12.49
N THR A 96 11.16 -43.41 13.42
CA THR A 96 10.70 -42.01 13.43
C THR A 96 11.16 -41.26 12.18
N ILE A 97 12.44 -41.40 11.77
CA ILE A 97 12.96 -40.77 10.54
C ILE A 97 12.23 -41.31 9.30
N ALA A 98 12.01 -42.63 9.23
CA ALA A 98 11.30 -43.26 8.11
C ALA A 98 9.84 -42.74 8.01
N PHE A 99 9.14 -42.66 9.15
CA PHE A 99 7.79 -42.09 9.22
C PHE A 99 7.76 -40.61 8.78
N LEU A 100 8.62 -39.78 9.35
CA LEU A 100 8.67 -38.34 9.01
C LEU A 100 9.02 -38.12 7.55
N SER A 101 9.98 -38.89 7.01
CA SER A 101 10.34 -38.82 5.60
C SER A 101 9.14 -39.15 4.69
N LYS A 102 8.43 -40.24 5.00
CA LYS A 102 7.25 -40.66 4.21
C LYS A 102 6.10 -39.65 4.29
N THR A 103 5.78 -39.21 5.52
CA THR A 103 4.60 -38.35 5.77
C THR A 103 4.82 -36.91 5.35
N LEU A 104 6.03 -36.37 5.53
CA LEU A 104 6.37 -34.99 5.19
C LEU A 104 6.95 -34.83 3.78
N GLY A 105 7.23 -35.95 3.07
CA GLY A 105 7.87 -35.90 1.74
C GLY A 105 9.32 -35.40 1.76
N LEU A 106 10.05 -35.58 2.89
CA LEU A 106 11.41 -35.07 3.06
C LEU A 106 12.45 -36.15 2.86
N ASP A 107 13.64 -35.80 2.36
CA ASP A 107 14.76 -36.75 2.29
C ASP A 107 15.21 -37.17 3.69
N LYS A 108 15.40 -38.47 3.86
CA LYS A 108 15.90 -39.07 5.12
C LYS A 108 17.24 -38.47 5.56
N LYS A 109 18.14 -38.18 4.61
CA LYS A 109 19.46 -37.58 4.88
C LYS A 109 19.33 -36.19 5.48
N ASP A 110 18.34 -35.41 5.03
CA ASP A 110 18.10 -34.06 5.57
C ASP A 110 17.57 -34.11 6.99
N ILE A 111 16.67 -35.05 7.29
CA ILE A 111 16.19 -35.28 8.66
C ILE A 111 17.34 -35.75 9.56
N GLU A 112 18.18 -36.68 9.09
CA GLU A 112 19.35 -37.13 9.81
C GLU A 112 20.36 -36.03 10.07
N ARG A 113 20.62 -35.17 9.10
CA ARG A 113 21.49 -33.99 9.25
C ARG A 113 20.97 -33.04 10.35
N LYS A 114 19.66 -32.77 10.39
CA LYS A 114 19.02 -32.01 11.47
C LYS A 114 19.11 -32.72 12.81
N TRP A 115 18.93 -34.04 12.80
CA TRP A 115 19.01 -34.88 14.00
C TRP A 115 20.39 -34.86 14.66
N ASN A 116 21.45 -34.86 13.88
CA ASN A 116 22.84 -34.90 14.38
C ASN A 116 23.34 -33.57 14.95
N ARG A 117 22.54 -32.48 14.89
CA ARG A 117 22.86 -31.23 15.58
C ARG A 117 22.86 -31.42 17.10
N LYS A 118 23.60 -30.54 17.83
CA LYS A 118 23.75 -30.64 19.31
C LYS A 118 22.43 -30.48 20.08
N ASN A 119 21.44 -29.75 19.51
CA ASN A 119 20.18 -29.46 20.19
C ASN A 119 19.29 -30.70 20.32
N ASN A 120 18.66 -30.87 21.48
CA ASN A 120 17.70 -31.95 21.71
C ASN A 120 16.37 -31.76 20.99
N PHE A 121 15.98 -30.52 20.74
CA PHE A 121 14.77 -30.15 19.98
C PHE A 121 15.13 -29.49 18.67
N PHE A 122 14.43 -29.86 17.59
CA PHE A 122 14.56 -29.21 16.30
C PHE A 122 13.26 -29.36 15.49
N PHE A 123 12.96 -28.35 14.63
CA PHE A 123 11.87 -28.46 13.68
C PHE A 123 12.30 -29.26 12.45
N VAL A 124 11.53 -30.30 12.14
CA VAL A 124 11.71 -31.11 10.92
C VAL A 124 11.10 -30.37 9.72
N ALA A 125 9.85 -29.99 9.86
CA ALA A 125 9.12 -29.19 8.86
C ALA A 125 8.34 -28.08 9.56
N LYS A 126 8.24 -26.94 8.87
CA LYS A 126 7.36 -25.84 9.26
C LYS A 126 6.21 -25.74 8.28
N LYS A 127 5.09 -25.17 8.71
CA LYS A 127 3.93 -24.89 7.87
C LYS A 127 3.44 -26.12 7.10
N ILE A 128 3.28 -27.24 7.80
CA ILE A 128 2.78 -28.49 7.21
C ILE A 128 1.33 -28.31 6.74
N LYS A 129 1.00 -28.90 5.61
CA LYS A 129 -0.35 -28.84 5.03
C LYS A 129 -1.38 -29.50 5.94
N PRO A 130 -2.66 -29.06 5.91
CA PRO A 130 -3.71 -29.60 6.75
C PRO A 130 -3.93 -31.11 6.60
N ASP A 131 -3.82 -31.63 5.39
CA ASP A 131 -3.92 -33.07 5.09
C ASP A 131 -2.81 -33.88 5.76
N VAL A 132 -1.57 -33.39 5.74
CA VAL A 132 -0.42 -33.99 6.42
C VAL A 132 -0.58 -33.92 7.93
N TYR A 133 -1.07 -32.78 8.46
CA TYR A 133 -1.38 -32.64 9.87
C TYR A 133 -2.39 -33.71 10.34
N MET A 134 -3.47 -33.92 9.60
CA MET A 134 -4.49 -34.92 9.91
C MET A 134 -3.92 -36.35 9.91
N GLN A 135 -2.96 -36.64 9.02
CA GLN A 135 -2.26 -37.94 9.00
C GLN A 135 -1.34 -38.16 10.22
N MET A 136 -0.77 -37.06 10.76
CA MET A 136 0.13 -37.12 11.91
C MET A 136 -0.60 -37.25 13.25
N LEU A 137 -1.80 -36.71 13.38
CA LEU A 137 -2.56 -36.67 14.65
C LEU A 137 -2.72 -38.07 15.33
N PRO A 138 -3.13 -39.16 14.63
CA PRO A 138 -3.27 -40.46 15.25
C PRO A 138 -1.94 -41.00 15.76
N VAL A 139 -0.84 -40.72 15.05
CA VAL A 139 0.49 -41.22 15.37
C VAL A 139 1.04 -40.64 16.67
N LEU A 140 0.68 -39.37 16.98
CA LEU A 140 1.12 -38.70 18.22
C LEU A 140 0.70 -39.46 19.49
N ARG A 141 -0.36 -40.27 19.44
CA ARG A 141 -0.87 -41.08 20.55
C ARG A 141 -0.20 -42.44 20.66
N THR A 142 0.69 -42.81 19.74
CA THR A 142 1.41 -44.07 19.70
C THR A 142 2.84 -43.93 20.22
N GLU A 143 3.54 -45.05 20.42
CA GLU A 143 4.96 -45.01 20.76
C GLU A 143 5.83 -44.32 19.73
N LEU A 144 5.47 -44.40 18.45
CA LEU A 144 6.15 -43.72 17.35
C LEU A 144 6.02 -42.18 17.43
N GLY A 145 4.93 -41.72 18.02
CA GLY A 145 4.68 -40.30 18.24
C GLY A 145 5.41 -39.70 19.43
N GLN A 146 6.02 -40.53 20.29
CA GLN A 146 6.76 -40.02 21.43
C GLN A 146 7.97 -39.20 20.98
N GLY A 147 8.01 -37.95 21.45
CA GLY A 147 9.01 -36.97 21.04
C GLY A 147 8.67 -36.19 19.77
N LEU A 148 7.53 -36.48 19.11
CA LEU A 148 6.99 -35.60 18.07
C LEU A 148 6.12 -34.55 18.71
N GLU A 149 6.27 -33.31 18.25
CA GLU A 149 5.51 -32.16 18.73
C GLU A 149 4.94 -31.39 17.52
N LEU A 150 3.61 -31.22 17.49
CA LEU A 150 2.95 -30.39 16.47
C LEU A 150 2.59 -29.08 17.12
N THR A 151 3.34 -28.03 16.75
CA THR A 151 3.12 -26.68 17.23
C THR A 151 2.22 -25.94 16.25
N PRO A 152 1.08 -25.36 16.68
CA PRO A 152 0.26 -24.53 15.81
C PRO A 152 1.02 -23.26 15.44
N GLU A 153 0.94 -22.90 14.17
CA GLU A 153 1.47 -21.66 13.61
C GLU A 153 0.38 -21.03 12.71
N TYR A 154 0.54 -19.76 12.39
CA TYR A 154 -0.29 -19.09 11.39
C TYR A 154 0.56 -18.70 10.19
N GLU A 155 0.00 -18.87 9.01
CA GLU A 155 0.63 -18.44 7.78
C GLU A 155 -0.20 -17.34 7.14
N ARG A 156 0.45 -16.24 6.76
CA ARG A 156 -0.17 -15.18 5.98
C ARG A 156 -0.12 -15.57 4.51
N ILE A 157 -1.27 -15.69 3.88
CA ILE A 157 -1.38 -16.02 2.46
C ILE A 157 -2.12 -14.93 1.71
N HIS A 158 -1.73 -14.74 0.45
CA HIS A 158 -2.39 -13.88 -0.51
C HIS A 158 -3.04 -14.79 -1.57
N PRO A 159 -4.38 -14.97 -1.56
CA PRO A 159 -5.05 -15.94 -2.45
C PRO A 159 -4.83 -15.67 -3.93
N TYR A 160 -4.60 -14.39 -4.29
CA TYR A 160 -4.36 -13.96 -5.68
C TYR A 160 -2.86 -13.75 -5.98
N GLY A 161 -1.96 -14.39 -5.22
CA GLY A 161 -0.52 -14.30 -5.43
C GLY A 161 0.01 -12.88 -5.21
N ASP A 162 0.70 -12.36 -6.23
CA ASP A 162 1.32 -11.02 -6.15
C ASP A 162 0.36 -9.87 -6.49
N SER A 163 -0.94 -10.14 -6.69
CA SER A 163 -1.93 -9.08 -6.93
C SER A 163 -2.03 -8.14 -5.73
N ALA A 164 -1.99 -6.85 -6.01
CA ALA A 164 -1.99 -5.77 -5.03
C ALA A 164 -0.89 -5.85 -3.95
N ILE A 165 0.18 -6.63 -4.14
CA ILE A 165 1.24 -6.81 -3.13
C ILE A 165 1.96 -5.50 -2.81
N ASP A 166 2.03 -4.58 -3.77
CA ASP A 166 2.57 -3.23 -3.61
C ASP A 166 1.70 -2.36 -2.67
N LEU A 167 0.42 -2.65 -2.53
CA LEU A 167 -0.49 -2.05 -1.55
C LEU A 167 -0.49 -2.82 -0.23
N LEU A 168 -0.74 -4.13 -0.31
CA LEU A 168 -0.90 -5.00 0.85
C LEU A 168 0.37 -5.04 1.68
N GLY A 169 1.51 -5.20 1.01
CA GLY A 169 2.78 -5.41 1.68
C GLY A 169 2.93 -6.82 2.24
N ALA A 170 3.82 -6.98 3.21
CA ALA A 170 4.18 -8.27 3.77
C ALA A 170 4.08 -8.28 5.30
N ALA A 171 3.83 -9.46 5.86
CA ALA A 171 3.98 -9.77 7.28
C ALA A 171 5.06 -10.83 7.49
N ASN A 172 5.76 -10.77 8.63
CA ASN A 172 6.79 -11.76 8.96
C ASN A 172 6.18 -13.06 9.54
N SER A 173 7.03 -14.04 9.82
CA SER A 173 6.62 -15.34 10.40
C SER A 173 5.99 -15.23 11.80
N LYS A 174 6.08 -14.08 12.45
CA LYS A 174 5.41 -13.78 13.72
C LYS A 174 4.13 -12.97 13.55
N ASN A 175 3.60 -12.88 12.31
CA ASN A 175 2.42 -12.09 11.94
C ASN A 175 2.52 -10.59 12.27
N LEU A 176 3.73 -10.02 12.23
CA LEU A 176 3.95 -8.58 12.31
C LEU A 176 4.05 -8.00 10.90
N GLY A 177 3.32 -6.95 10.63
CA GLY A 177 3.38 -6.22 9.36
C GLY A 177 4.74 -5.55 9.17
N LEU A 178 5.36 -5.77 8.00
CA LEU A 178 6.67 -5.23 7.64
C LEU A 178 6.58 -4.06 6.67
N SER A 179 5.60 -4.06 5.81
CA SER A 179 5.42 -3.07 4.75
C SER A 179 3.94 -2.88 4.38
N GLY A 180 3.62 -1.85 3.61
CA GLY A 180 2.30 -1.59 3.06
C GLY A 180 1.19 -1.47 4.10
N LEU A 181 -0.04 -1.86 3.72
CA LEU A 181 -1.20 -1.86 4.61
C LEU A 181 -1.02 -2.80 5.81
N GLU A 182 -0.30 -3.92 5.62
CA GLU A 182 0.05 -4.82 6.70
C GLU A 182 0.82 -4.12 7.83
N GLN A 183 1.74 -3.23 7.50
CA GLN A 183 2.49 -2.45 8.48
C GLN A 183 1.66 -1.30 9.05
N MET A 184 0.96 -0.57 8.19
CA MET A 184 0.20 0.62 8.57
C MET A 184 -0.91 0.31 9.57
N PHE A 185 -1.57 -0.83 9.39
CA PHE A 185 -2.68 -1.28 10.24
C PHE A 185 -2.27 -2.43 11.16
N ASN A 186 -0.98 -2.49 11.51
CA ASN A 186 -0.49 -3.57 12.35
C ASN A 186 -1.15 -3.62 13.74
N ALA A 187 -1.53 -2.47 14.29
CA ALA A 187 -2.22 -2.38 15.57
C ALA A 187 -3.64 -2.96 15.53
N GLU A 188 -4.36 -2.69 14.45
CA GLU A 188 -5.72 -3.18 14.22
C GLU A 188 -5.75 -4.65 13.79
N LEU A 189 -4.82 -5.03 12.89
CA LEU A 189 -4.74 -6.39 12.35
C LEU A 189 -4.14 -7.40 13.32
N SER A 190 -3.29 -7.00 14.25
CA SER A 190 -2.52 -7.91 15.09
C SER A 190 -2.92 -7.79 16.55
N GLN A 191 -3.45 -8.85 17.11
CA GLN A 191 -3.64 -8.94 18.54
C GLN A 191 -2.33 -9.29 19.23
N ASP A 192 -1.92 -8.52 20.22
CA ASP A 192 -0.81 -8.89 21.09
C ASP A 192 -1.27 -9.96 22.09
N ILE A 193 -1.10 -11.23 21.71
CA ILE A 193 -1.42 -12.39 22.55
C ILE A 193 -0.39 -12.54 23.71
N SER A 194 0.55 -11.61 23.86
CA SER A 194 1.55 -11.63 24.92
C SER A 194 0.96 -11.69 26.34
N ARG A 195 -0.35 -11.54 26.49
CA ARG A 195 -1.09 -11.64 27.75
C ARG A 195 -1.76 -12.98 28.00
N ARG A 196 -1.73 -13.95 27.08
CA ARG A 196 -2.19 -15.32 27.38
C ARG A 196 -1.16 -16.01 28.26
N ARG A 197 -1.36 -15.97 29.58
CA ARG A 197 -0.52 -16.67 30.56
C ARG A 197 -0.75 -18.17 30.45
N ALA A 198 0.24 -18.91 30.03
CA ALA A 198 0.20 -20.37 30.02
C ALA A 198 1.21 -20.91 31.06
N LYS A 199 0.74 -21.73 31.99
CA LYS A 199 1.61 -22.47 32.90
C LYS A 199 2.09 -23.74 32.23
N ARG A 200 3.40 -23.94 32.19
CA ARG A 200 3.96 -25.24 31.83
C ARG A 200 3.93 -26.17 33.04
N ALA A 201 3.10 -27.18 32.99
CA ALA A 201 3.08 -28.20 34.03
C ALA A 201 4.38 -29.06 33.99
N ARG A 202 4.68 -29.76 35.10
CA ARG A 202 5.93 -30.54 35.31
C ARG A 202 6.20 -31.63 34.24
N ARG A 203 5.18 -32.01 33.43
CA ARG A 203 5.24 -32.96 32.30
C ARG A 203 5.22 -32.33 30.91
N GLY A 204 5.37 -30.99 30.81
CA GLY A 204 5.36 -30.30 29.53
C GLY A 204 3.96 -29.95 29.01
N GLU A 205 2.89 -30.31 29.72
CA GLU A 205 1.54 -29.87 29.40
C GLU A 205 1.41 -28.36 29.58
N VAL A 206 0.78 -27.72 28.62
CA VAL A 206 0.50 -26.27 28.64
C VAL A 206 -0.91 -26.08 29.20
N ILE A 207 -1.01 -25.46 30.36
CA ILE A 207 -2.29 -25.08 30.96
C ILE A 207 -2.54 -23.60 30.67
N TYR A 208 -3.57 -23.34 29.87
CA TYR A 208 -4.01 -21.98 29.55
C TYR A 208 -4.87 -21.43 30.70
N ASP A 209 -4.57 -20.20 31.12
CA ASP A 209 -5.44 -19.46 32.02
C ASP A 209 -6.65 -18.90 31.26
N ARG A 210 -7.80 -19.51 31.47
CA ARG A 210 -9.07 -19.10 30.86
C ARG A 210 -9.70 -17.87 31.52
N SER A 211 -9.12 -17.34 32.60
CA SER A 211 -9.72 -16.23 33.36
C SER A 211 -9.47 -14.85 32.74
N LEU A 212 -8.58 -14.73 31.76
CA LEU A 212 -8.32 -13.47 31.08
C LEU A 212 -9.34 -13.28 29.94
N LYS A 213 -10.25 -12.32 30.11
CA LYS A 213 -11.13 -11.87 29.04
C LYS A 213 -10.30 -11.47 27.83
N GLU A 214 -10.77 -11.87 26.65
CA GLU A 214 -10.22 -11.42 25.36
C GLU A 214 -10.52 -9.92 25.20
N GLU A 215 -9.62 -9.07 25.65
CA GLU A 215 -9.85 -7.61 25.68
C GLU A 215 -9.60 -6.91 24.35
N ASN A 216 -8.98 -7.57 23.35
CA ASN A 216 -8.78 -6.96 22.04
C ASN A 216 -9.08 -8.00 20.95
N GLU A 217 -10.19 -7.82 20.30
CA GLU A 217 -10.52 -8.57 19.10
C GLU A 217 -9.73 -8.04 17.91
N VAL A 218 -9.28 -8.97 17.08
CA VAL A 218 -8.52 -8.66 15.87
C VAL A 218 -9.46 -8.04 14.84
N GLY A 219 -9.12 -6.85 14.36
CA GLY A 219 -9.86 -6.17 13.31
C GLY A 219 -9.54 -6.76 11.93
N SER A 220 -10.55 -6.85 11.07
CA SER A 220 -10.41 -7.15 9.65
C SER A 220 -10.65 -5.88 8.83
N ILE A 221 -9.83 -5.64 7.82
CA ILE A 221 -9.85 -4.42 7.01
C ILE A 221 -10.58 -4.70 5.71
N TYR A 222 -11.54 -3.85 5.39
CA TYR A 222 -12.23 -3.82 4.11
C TYR A 222 -11.71 -2.65 3.29
N LEU A 223 -11.16 -2.94 2.11
CA LEU A 223 -10.63 -1.94 1.20
C LEU A 223 -11.71 -1.44 0.25
N THR A 224 -11.44 -0.30 -0.40
CA THR A 224 -12.22 0.15 -1.56
C THR A 224 -11.77 -0.52 -2.85
N ILE A 225 -10.63 -1.18 -2.85
CA ILE A 225 -10.11 -1.96 -3.98
C ILE A 225 -11.12 -3.05 -4.33
N ASP A 226 -11.43 -3.18 -5.62
CA ASP A 226 -12.14 -4.32 -6.18
C ASP A 226 -11.10 -5.25 -6.82
N GLU A 227 -11.06 -6.50 -6.37
CA GLU A 227 -10.06 -7.48 -6.82
C GLU A 227 -10.08 -7.68 -8.34
N LEU A 228 -11.26 -7.70 -8.96
CA LEU A 228 -11.36 -7.85 -10.41
C LEU A 228 -10.90 -6.58 -11.15
N ALA A 229 -11.20 -5.39 -10.63
CA ALA A 229 -10.68 -4.15 -11.19
C ALA A 229 -9.16 -4.09 -11.10
N GLN A 230 -8.60 -4.51 -9.96
CA GLN A 230 -7.16 -4.64 -9.74
C GLN A 230 -6.53 -5.64 -10.73
N TYR A 231 -7.15 -6.80 -10.89
CA TYR A 231 -6.69 -7.82 -11.84
C TYR A 231 -6.65 -7.29 -13.28
N TYR A 232 -7.71 -6.60 -13.76
CA TYR A 232 -7.72 -6.04 -15.09
C TYR A 232 -6.68 -4.92 -15.27
N ALA A 233 -6.49 -4.08 -14.27
CA ALA A 233 -5.45 -3.06 -14.29
C ALA A 233 -4.04 -3.69 -14.35
N GLU A 234 -3.77 -4.70 -13.55
CA GLU A 234 -2.48 -5.41 -13.55
C GLU A 234 -2.24 -6.16 -14.85
N LYS A 235 -3.24 -6.83 -15.38
CA LYS A 235 -3.16 -7.55 -16.67
C LYS A 235 -2.83 -6.61 -17.84
N ALA A 236 -3.51 -5.45 -17.88
CA ALA A 236 -3.24 -4.44 -18.89
C ALA A 236 -1.85 -3.81 -18.72
N LEU A 237 -1.41 -3.60 -17.47
CA LEU A 237 -0.07 -3.11 -17.17
C LEU A 237 1.01 -4.12 -17.55
N ASP A 238 0.84 -5.40 -17.24
CA ASP A 238 1.78 -6.47 -17.61
C ASP A 238 1.93 -6.61 -19.12
N LYS A 239 0.84 -6.45 -19.87
CA LYS A 239 0.87 -6.39 -21.32
C LYS A 239 1.61 -5.15 -21.81
N ALA A 240 1.33 -3.97 -21.22
CA ALA A 240 2.02 -2.74 -21.57
C ALA A 240 3.52 -2.81 -21.29
N VAL A 241 3.93 -3.49 -20.20
CA VAL A 241 5.35 -3.74 -19.89
C VAL A 241 6.02 -4.58 -20.97
N LYS A 242 5.37 -5.62 -21.47
CA LYS A 242 5.90 -6.45 -22.57
C LYS A 242 5.99 -5.70 -23.88
N ASP A 243 4.97 -4.88 -24.18
CA ASP A 243 4.85 -4.19 -25.45
C ASP A 243 5.77 -2.96 -25.55
N TYR A 244 5.95 -2.22 -24.44
CA TYR A 244 6.60 -0.92 -24.40
C TYR A 244 7.90 -0.86 -23.61
N GLU A 245 8.21 -1.86 -22.78
CA GLU A 245 9.44 -2.00 -21.99
C GLU A 245 9.76 -0.74 -21.15
N PRO A 246 8.85 -0.27 -20.27
CA PRO A 246 9.10 0.88 -19.43
C PRO A 246 10.00 0.53 -18.24
N ASP A 247 10.75 1.52 -17.71
CA ASP A 247 11.47 1.39 -16.44
C ASP A 247 10.49 1.18 -15.27
N HIS A 248 9.38 1.96 -15.27
CA HIS A 248 8.27 1.83 -14.32
C HIS A 248 6.94 2.03 -15.04
N GLY A 249 5.88 1.44 -14.49
CA GLY A 249 4.53 1.62 -14.98
C GLY A 249 3.53 1.65 -13.83
N LEU A 250 2.42 2.36 -14.02
CA LEU A 250 1.31 2.32 -13.08
C LEU A 250 -0.02 2.54 -13.77
N ILE A 251 -1.06 1.96 -13.16
CA ILE A 251 -2.46 2.23 -13.49
C ILE A 251 -3.21 2.51 -12.18
N LEU A 252 -3.95 3.61 -12.16
CA LEU A 252 -4.78 4.00 -11.03
C LEU A 252 -6.20 4.19 -11.51
N VAL A 253 -7.17 3.60 -10.79
CA VAL A 253 -8.60 3.71 -11.08
C VAL A 253 -9.30 4.32 -9.87
N GLN A 254 -10.03 5.40 -10.08
CA GLN A 254 -10.79 6.10 -9.05
C GLN A 254 -12.24 6.27 -9.47
N GLN A 255 -13.15 6.11 -8.52
CA GLN A 255 -14.56 6.48 -8.68
C GLN A 255 -14.69 7.99 -8.43
N PRO A 256 -15.02 8.82 -9.44
CA PRO A 256 -14.94 10.28 -9.32
C PRO A 256 -15.94 10.88 -8.34
N GLN A 257 -17.10 10.24 -8.14
CA GLN A 257 -18.16 10.75 -7.26
C GLN A 257 -17.86 10.57 -5.76
N THR A 258 -17.01 9.59 -5.43
CA THR A 258 -16.77 9.18 -4.04
C THR A 258 -15.33 9.36 -3.58
N GLY A 259 -14.36 9.38 -4.50
CA GLY A 259 -12.93 9.35 -4.21
C GLY A 259 -12.38 7.95 -3.90
N ARG A 260 -13.20 6.90 -3.99
CA ARG A 260 -12.77 5.50 -3.79
C ARG A 260 -11.71 5.11 -4.81
N ILE A 261 -10.65 4.48 -4.35
CA ILE A 261 -9.65 3.85 -5.22
C ILE A 261 -10.08 2.41 -5.48
N LEU A 262 -10.40 2.11 -6.73
CA LEU A 262 -10.89 0.78 -7.13
C LEU A 262 -9.75 -0.16 -7.54
N ALA A 263 -8.67 0.40 -8.10
CA ALA A 263 -7.46 -0.33 -8.43
C ALA A 263 -6.24 0.58 -8.40
N ALA A 264 -5.08 0.03 -8.00
CA ALA A 264 -3.80 0.73 -7.98
C ALA A 264 -2.69 -0.27 -8.27
N ALA A 265 -2.31 -0.39 -9.54
CA ALA A 265 -1.32 -1.33 -10.03
C ALA A 265 0.03 -0.64 -10.24
N SER A 266 1.13 -1.33 -9.95
CA SER A 266 2.51 -0.86 -10.11
C SER A 266 3.37 -1.85 -10.89
N TYR A 267 4.38 -1.35 -11.59
CA TYR A 267 5.47 -2.15 -12.16
C TYR A 267 6.81 -1.42 -11.94
N PRO A 268 7.83 -2.09 -11.40
CA PRO A 268 7.77 -3.45 -10.82
C PRO A 268 6.92 -3.49 -9.55
N ARG A 269 6.26 -4.63 -9.30
CA ARG A 269 5.55 -4.86 -8.04
C ARG A 269 6.54 -5.14 -6.93
N LYS A 270 6.47 -4.38 -5.85
CA LYS A 270 7.32 -4.54 -4.66
C LYS A 270 6.48 -4.37 -3.41
N ASP A 271 6.69 -5.24 -2.45
CA ASP A 271 5.94 -5.27 -1.19
C ASP A 271 5.83 -3.89 -0.54
N GLY A 272 4.62 -3.34 -0.49
CA GLY A 272 4.32 -2.07 0.16
C GLY A 272 4.94 -0.83 -0.49
N GLN A 273 5.37 -0.91 -1.76
CA GLN A 273 5.88 0.21 -2.55
C GLN A 273 4.92 0.53 -3.69
N SER A 274 3.86 1.26 -3.40
CA SER A 274 2.85 1.62 -4.39
C SER A 274 3.23 2.89 -5.15
N LEU A 275 3.57 2.74 -6.43
CA LEU A 275 3.90 3.87 -7.31
C LEU A 275 2.77 4.90 -7.42
N PRO A 276 1.48 4.53 -7.48
CA PRO A 276 0.38 5.48 -7.48
C PRO A 276 0.42 6.55 -6.38
N PHE A 277 1.01 6.26 -5.23
CA PHE A 277 1.04 7.16 -4.07
C PHE A 277 2.41 7.77 -3.79
N GLN A 278 3.48 7.11 -4.22
CA GLN A 278 4.86 7.46 -3.84
C GLN A 278 5.65 8.09 -5.00
N PHE A 279 5.34 7.68 -6.24
CA PHE A 279 6.04 8.17 -7.43
C PHE A 279 5.70 9.64 -7.71
N THR A 280 6.71 10.41 -8.12
CA THR A 280 6.51 11.80 -8.56
C THR A 280 7.12 12.03 -9.91
N TYR A 281 6.42 12.80 -10.76
CA TYR A 281 6.88 13.12 -12.10
C TYR A 281 6.31 14.46 -12.57
N GLU A 282 6.92 15.04 -13.59
CA GLU A 282 6.35 16.20 -14.29
C GLU A 282 5.21 15.72 -15.20
N PRO A 283 3.96 16.23 -15.03
CA PRO A 283 2.79 15.71 -15.73
C PRO A 283 2.77 16.01 -17.23
N GLY A 284 3.52 17.01 -17.64
CA GLY A 284 3.51 17.50 -19.01
C GLY A 284 2.08 17.83 -19.48
N SER A 285 1.74 17.44 -20.69
CA SER A 285 0.48 17.85 -21.33
C SER A 285 -0.82 17.39 -20.64
N THR A 286 -0.79 16.43 -19.71
CA THR A 286 -1.98 16.11 -18.90
C THR A 286 -2.36 17.28 -18.00
N PHE A 287 -1.40 18.10 -17.60
CA PHE A 287 -1.65 19.26 -16.75
C PHE A 287 -2.39 20.40 -17.46
N LYS A 288 -2.37 20.44 -18.78
CA LYS A 288 -3.12 21.44 -19.57
C LYS A 288 -4.61 21.44 -19.24
N SER A 289 -5.17 20.28 -18.88
CA SER A 289 -6.57 20.18 -18.43
C SER A 289 -6.84 21.02 -17.20
N ILE A 290 -5.88 21.09 -16.28
CA ILE A 290 -5.99 21.88 -15.05
C ILE A 290 -5.83 23.37 -15.36
N SER A 291 -4.83 23.74 -16.15
CA SER A 291 -4.56 25.14 -16.51
C SER A 291 -5.69 25.75 -17.31
N VAL A 292 -6.23 25.03 -18.29
CA VAL A 292 -7.35 25.48 -19.12
C VAL A 292 -8.64 25.56 -18.29
N ALA A 293 -8.94 24.54 -17.46
CA ALA A 293 -10.09 24.59 -16.56
C ALA A 293 -10.02 25.80 -15.63
N SER A 294 -8.83 26.09 -15.10
CA SER A 294 -8.61 27.25 -14.22
C SER A 294 -8.84 28.58 -14.92
N ALA A 295 -8.37 28.71 -16.17
CA ALA A 295 -8.53 29.95 -16.95
C ALA A 295 -9.99 30.18 -17.37
N LEU A 296 -10.70 29.13 -17.77
CA LEU A 296 -12.13 29.18 -18.06
C LEU A 296 -12.96 29.55 -16.81
N ASP A 297 -12.65 28.91 -15.67
CA ASP A 297 -13.36 29.14 -14.40
C ASP A 297 -13.19 30.55 -13.86
N ALA A 298 -11.99 31.10 -14.02
CA ALA A 298 -11.67 32.49 -13.65
C ALA A 298 -12.21 33.53 -14.63
N GLY A 299 -12.71 33.10 -15.81
CA GLY A 299 -13.11 34.00 -16.88
C GLY A 299 -11.95 34.74 -17.54
N ALA A 300 -10.72 34.20 -17.41
CA ALA A 300 -9.54 34.77 -18.06
C ALA A 300 -9.55 34.50 -19.59
N VAL A 301 -10.18 33.40 -20.00
CA VAL A 301 -10.45 33.06 -21.39
C VAL A 301 -11.86 32.51 -21.55
N SER A 302 -12.44 32.65 -22.73
CA SER A 302 -13.70 32.01 -23.12
C SER A 302 -13.44 30.78 -23.99
N ILE A 303 -14.38 29.83 -24.01
CA ILE A 303 -14.24 28.57 -24.79
C ILE A 303 -14.09 28.84 -26.30
N ASN A 304 -14.64 29.96 -26.78
CA ASN A 304 -14.63 30.37 -28.17
C ASN A 304 -13.45 31.28 -28.55
N ASP A 305 -12.61 31.68 -27.59
CA ASP A 305 -11.47 32.55 -27.87
C ASP A 305 -10.49 31.86 -28.82
N ALA A 306 -10.05 32.59 -29.82
CA ALA A 306 -8.98 32.22 -30.72
C ALA A 306 -7.66 32.78 -30.20
N ILE A 307 -6.71 31.88 -29.93
CA ILE A 307 -5.39 32.27 -29.43
C ILE A 307 -4.39 32.25 -30.59
N ASP A 308 -3.65 33.34 -30.76
CA ASP A 308 -2.58 33.45 -31.74
C ASP A 308 -1.44 32.45 -31.42
N MET A 309 -1.05 31.64 -32.39
CA MET A 309 -0.03 30.59 -32.24
C MET A 309 1.38 31.06 -32.64
N SER A 310 1.53 32.33 -33.02
CA SER A 310 2.84 32.89 -33.40
C SER A 310 3.61 32.05 -34.42
N GLY A 311 2.90 31.48 -35.40
CA GLY A 311 3.49 30.65 -36.45
C GLY A 311 4.25 29.41 -35.97
N ARG A 312 3.85 28.80 -34.85
CA ARG A 312 4.44 27.62 -34.19
C ARG A 312 5.71 27.86 -33.39
N LYS A 313 6.22 29.08 -33.32
CA LYS A 313 7.36 29.48 -32.48
C LYS A 313 7.01 30.73 -31.72
N TRP A 314 7.07 30.66 -30.41
CA TRP A 314 6.76 31.79 -29.55
C TRP A 314 7.93 32.06 -28.61
N GLU A 315 8.51 33.22 -28.72
CA GLU A 315 9.53 33.69 -27.79
C GLU A 315 8.87 34.24 -26.52
N VAL A 316 8.88 33.47 -25.46
CA VAL A 316 8.27 33.80 -24.16
C VAL A 316 9.08 34.91 -23.47
N ALA A 317 10.40 34.80 -23.57
CA ALA A 317 11.37 35.77 -23.09
C ALA A 317 12.62 35.68 -23.97
N ARG A 318 13.50 36.69 -23.90
CA ARG A 318 14.71 36.75 -24.73
C ARG A 318 15.49 35.44 -24.73
N GLY A 319 15.58 34.79 -25.88
CA GLY A 319 16.29 33.53 -26.07
C GLY A 319 15.55 32.28 -25.60
N VAL A 320 14.32 32.41 -25.08
CA VAL A 320 13.50 31.24 -24.63
C VAL A 320 12.32 31.07 -25.58
N VAL A 321 12.41 30.05 -26.44
CA VAL A 321 11.40 29.79 -27.49
C VAL A 321 10.62 28.51 -27.14
N VAL A 322 9.29 28.65 -27.08
CA VAL A 322 8.35 27.52 -27.02
C VAL A 322 7.92 27.18 -28.45
N GLN A 323 7.89 25.88 -28.77
CA GLN A 323 7.62 25.42 -30.13
C GLN A 323 6.54 24.34 -30.13
N ASP A 324 5.61 24.41 -31.08
CA ASP A 324 4.63 23.38 -31.39
C ASP A 324 4.99 22.61 -32.65
N LYS A 325 4.63 21.33 -32.70
CA LYS A 325 5.01 20.42 -33.79
C LYS A 325 3.87 20.20 -34.81
N GLN A 326 2.60 20.40 -34.48
CA GLN A 326 1.48 19.75 -35.17
C GLN A 326 0.41 20.65 -35.78
N HIS A 327 0.49 21.96 -35.77
CA HIS A 327 -0.54 22.81 -36.37
C HIS A 327 -0.03 23.67 -37.55
N LYS A 328 -0.93 24.02 -38.47
CA LYS A 328 -0.66 24.90 -39.61
C LYS A 328 -1.46 26.20 -39.54
N LYS A 329 -2.32 26.36 -38.53
CA LYS A 329 -3.17 27.56 -38.34
C LYS A 329 -2.41 28.60 -37.53
N ASP A 330 -2.64 29.87 -37.82
CA ASP A 330 -2.07 30.97 -37.06
C ASP A 330 -2.82 31.24 -35.75
N GLU A 331 -4.07 30.82 -35.67
CA GLU A 331 -4.90 30.89 -34.47
C GLU A 331 -5.57 29.52 -34.18
N LEU A 332 -5.71 29.17 -32.90
CA LEU A 332 -6.41 28.01 -32.43
C LEU A 332 -7.43 28.36 -31.35
N THR A 333 -8.60 27.74 -31.41
CA THR A 333 -9.59 27.80 -30.32
C THR A 333 -9.14 26.91 -29.13
N ILE A 334 -9.75 27.12 -27.96
CA ILE A 334 -9.43 26.35 -26.74
C ILE A 334 -9.56 24.83 -26.97
N PRO A 335 -10.65 24.29 -27.60
CA PRO A 335 -10.73 22.88 -27.92
C PRO A 335 -9.62 22.40 -28.86
N GLU A 336 -9.25 23.18 -29.88
CA GLU A 336 -8.17 22.83 -30.81
C GLU A 336 -6.79 22.81 -30.12
N ILE A 337 -6.51 23.80 -29.23
CA ILE A 337 -5.29 23.83 -28.40
C ILE A 337 -5.17 22.54 -27.59
N MET A 338 -6.26 22.09 -27.00
CA MET A 338 -6.29 20.87 -26.22
C MET A 338 -6.18 19.61 -27.06
N ALA A 339 -6.88 19.53 -28.20
CA ALA A 339 -6.85 18.41 -29.13
C ALA A 339 -5.47 18.20 -29.74
N LEU A 340 -4.84 19.26 -30.22
CA LEU A 340 -3.49 19.29 -30.80
C LEU A 340 -2.39 19.30 -29.73
N SER A 341 -2.77 19.47 -28.47
CA SER A 341 -1.84 19.55 -27.32
C SER A 341 -0.79 20.67 -27.46
N SER A 342 -1.21 21.88 -27.95
CA SER A 342 -0.33 23.04 -28.13
C SER A 342 0.30 23.50 -26.82
N ASN A 343 1.63 23.63 -26.79
CA ASN A 343 2.35 24.23 -25.66
C ASN A 343 2.27 25.75 -25.70
N ILE A 344 2.28 26.34 -26.90
CA ILE A 344 2.15 27.76 -27.10
C ILE A 344 0.80 28.24 -26.57
N GLY A 345 -0.30 27.59 -27.02
CA GLY A 345 -1.65 27.94 -26.57
C GLY A 345 -1.81 27.80 -25.06
N ALA A 346 -1.40 26.69 -24.48
CA ALA A 346 -1.49 26.48 -23.04
C ALA A 346 -0.63 27.48 -22.23
N GLY A 347 0.58 27.77 -22.72
CA GLY A 347 1.46 28.78 -22.09
C GLY A 347 0.87 30.19 -22.13
N LYS A 348 0.26 30.61 -23.27
CA LYS A 348 -0.42 31.90 -23.40
C LYS A 348 -1.65 31.99 -22.48
N ILE A 349 -2.48 30.95 -22.44
CA ILE A 349 -3.62 30.83 -21.50
C ILE A 349 -3.16 30.94 -20.04
N ALA A 350 -2.05 30.30 -19.67
CA ALA A 350 -1.51 30.39 -18.31
C ALA A 350 -1.01 31.82 -17.98
N LEU A 351 -0.45 32.55 -18.95
CA LEU A 351 -0.04 33.92 -18.76
C LEU A 351 -1.24 34.86 -18.64
N GLU A 352 -2.32 34.62 -19.41
CA GLU A 352 -3.57 35.39 -19.33
C GLU A 352 -4.23 35.22 -17.96
N LEU A 353 -4.27 34.00 -17.43
CA LEU A 353 -4.73 33.71 -16.07
C LEU A 353 -3.83 34.36 -15.00
N GLY A 354 -2.54 34.49 -15.27
CA GLY A 354 -1.54 35.04 -14.38
C GLY A 354 -1.03 34.05 -13.31
N ALA A 355 0.24 34.24 -12.92
CA ALA A 355 0.96 33.36 -12.01
C ALA A 355 0.23 33.13 -10.68
N LYS A 356 -0.32 34.18 -10.08
CA LYS A 356 -1.02 34.14 -8.79
C LYS A 356 -2.28 33.28 -8.86
N ASN A 357 -3.15 33.52 -9.84
CA ASN A 357 -4.39 32.77 -9.99
C ASN A 357 -4.10 31.30 -10.35
N LEU A 358 -3.18 31.05 -11.30
CA LEU A 358 -2.77 29.71 -11.67
C LEU A 358 -2.28 28.92 -10.43
N PHE A 359 -1.46 29.53 -9.59
CA PHE A 359 -0.96 28.90 -8.36
C PHE A 359 -2.09 28.53 -7.39
N TYR A 360 -3.06 29.43 -7.17
CA TYR A 360 -4.19 29.15 -6.27
C TYR A 360 -5.09 28.04 -6.80
N TYR A 361 -5.34 27.98 -8.11
CA TYR A 361 -6.07 26.85 -8.70
C TYR A 361 -5.30 25.54 -8.59
N ILE A 362 -3.99 25.54 -8.81
CA ILE A 362 -3.13 24.36 -8.62
C ILE A 362 -3.28 23.81 -7.20
N ILE A 363 -3.21 24.67 -6.17
CA ILE A 363 -3.45 24.28 -4.77
C ILE A 363 -4.90 23.82 -4.56
N ALA A 364 -5.88 24.51 -5.16
CA ALA A 364 -7.28 24.14 -5.03
C ALA A 364 -7.55 22.74 -5.57
N PHE A 365 -6.91 22.34 -6.67
CA PHE A 365 -6.97 20.99 -7.23
C PHE A 365 -6.20 19.93 -6.40
N GLY A 366 -5.51 20.31 -5.31
CA GLY A 366 -4.86 19.41 -4.37
C GLY A 366 -3.36 19.18 -4.62
N PHE A 367 -2.75 19.89 -5.58
CA PHE A 367 -1.32 19.73 -5.85
C PHE A 367 -0.46 20.46 -4.78
N GLY A 368 0.75 19.97 -4.56
CA GLY A 368 1.71 20.54 -3.62
C GLY A 368 1.50 20.15 -2.14
N SER A 369 0.47 19.37 -1.83
CA SER A 369 0.18 18.81 -0.50
C SER A 369 -0.14 17.32 -0.58
N LYS A 370 0.00 16.60 0.54
CA LYS A 370 -0.47 15.22 0.62
C LYS A 370 -1.98 15.16 0.48
N THR A 371 -2.49 14.04 -0.04
CA THR A 371 -3.93 13.82 -0.25
C THR A 371 -4.62 13.26 0.98
N ASP A 372 -3.86 12.95 2.04
CA ASP A 372 -4.32 12.30 3.26
C ASP A 372 -4.94 10.91 3.03
N ILE A 373 -4.50 10.21 1.97
CA ILE A 373 -4.83 8.79 1.76
C ILE A 373 -4.22 7.90 2.84
N ASN A 374 -3.32 8.49 3.65
CA ASN A 374 -2.63 7.82 4.74
C ASN A 374 -1.87 6.56 4.29
N PHE A 375 -1.20 6.60 3.14
CA PHE A 375 -0.29 5.55 2.71
C PHE A 375 1.17 5.93 3.03
N ASN A 376 1.94 4.98 3.57
CA ASN A 376 3.33 5.22 3.93
C ASN A 376 4.17 5.64 2.72
N GLY A 377 4.95 6.71 2.89
CA GLY A 377 5.77 7.23 1.80
C GLY A 377 5.01 8.09 0.79
N GLU A 378 3.74 8.43 1.04
CA GLU A 378 3.02 9.39 0.19
C GLU A 378 3.81 10.68 0.02
N SER A 379 4.01 11.08 -1.24
CA SER A 379 4.68 12.33 -1.59
C SER A 379 3.68 13.47 -1.75
N LYS A 380 4.10 14.68 -1.40
CA LYS A 380 3.34 15.91 -1.69
C LYS A 380 3.62 16.48 -3.09
N GLY A 381 4.58 15.92 -3.82
CA GLY A 381 5.08 16.52 -5.05
C GLY A 381 5.96 17.76 -4.80
N TYR A 382 6.17 18.53 -5.86
CA TYR A 382 6.93 19.77 -5.81
C TYR A 382 6.18 20.90 -6.53
N LEU A 383 5.89 21.96 -5.81
CA LEU A 383 5.27 23.19 -6.32
C LEU A 383 5.99 24.39 -5.73
N PRO A 384 6.79 25.13 -6.50
CA PRO A 384 7.44 26.35 -6.02
C PRO A 384 6.40 27.47 -5.84
N PRO A 385 6.57 28.41 -4.88
CA PRO A 385 5.64 29.49 -4.64
C PRO A 385 5.63 30.50 -5.80
N TYR A 386 4.44 31.02 -6.15
CA TYR A 386 4.22 31.82 -7.36
C TYR A 386 5.03 33.12 -7.41
N ASN A 387 5.37 33.71 -6.27
CA ASN A 387 6.17 34.92 -6.19
C ASN A 387 7.63 34.76 -6.70
N LYS A 388 8.05 33.50 -6.93
CA LYS A 388 9.33 33.16 -7.55
C LYS A 388 9.21 32.85 -9.04
N TRP A 389 7.98 32.86 -9.61
CA TRP A 389 7.79 32.51 -11.01
C TRP A 389 8.09 33.69 -11.93
N THR A 390 8.95 33.44 -12.88
CA THR A 390 9.15 34.30 -14.03
C THR A 390 7.99 34.15 -15.03
N LYS A 391 7.98 34.95 -16.08
CA LYS A 391 7.07 34.78 -17.22
C LYS A 391 7.22 33.41 -17.87
N VAL A 392 8.47 32.92 -18.01
CA VAL A 392 8.79 31.60 -18.53
C VAL A 392 8.28 30.49 -17.60
N ASP A 393 8.46 30.64 -16.29
CA ASP A 393 7.94 29.70 -15.30
C ASP A 393 6.42 29.59 -15.34
N THR A 394 5.72 30.71 -15.45
CA THR A 394 4.25 30.72 -15.53
C THR A 394 3.77 30.03 -16.80
N ALA A 395 4.36 30.33 -17.95
CA ALA A 395 4.04 29.68 -19.21
C ALA A 395 4.32 28.16 -19.17
N SER A 396 5.49 27.75 -18.65
CA SER A 396 5.87 26.35 -18.59
C SER A 396 4.98 25.52 -17.66
N LYS A 397 4.55 26.09 -16.53
CA LYS A 397 3.58 25.45 -15.65
C LYS A 397 2.21 25.28 -16.31
N GLY A 398 1.84 26.18 -17.23
CA GLY A 398 0.63 26.03 -18.04
C GLY A 398 0.55 24.74 -18.84
N TYR A 399 1.69 24.18 -19.24
CA TYR A 399 1.77 22.89 -19.94
C TYR A 399 2.48 21.77 -19.13
N GLY A 400 2.63 21.97 -17.79
CA GLY A 400 2.98 20.92 -16.84
C GLY A 400 4.48 20.66 -16.66
N TYR A 401 5.33 21.70 -16.81
CA TYR A 401 6.76 21.63 -16.52
C TYR A 401 7.15 22.53 -15.33
N GLY A 402 8.23 22.17 -14.64
CA GLY A 402 8.70 22.89 -13.45
C GLY A 402 7.81 22.67 -12.21
N ILE A 403 7.00 21.61 -12.23
CA ILE A 403 6.23 21.08 -11.11
C ILE A 403 6.35 19.57 -11.11
N ALA A 404 6.30 18.94 -9.95
CA ALA A 404 6.18 17.49 -9.86
C ALA A 404 4.97 17.12 -9.01
N LEU A 405 4.23 16.11 -9.41
CA LEU A 405 3.02 15.66 -8.75
C LEU A 405 2.96 14.13 -8.63
N THR A 406 2.08 13.64 -7.77
CA THR A 406 1.81 12.21 -7.68
C THR A 406 0.67 11.82 -8.64
N PRO A 407 0.64 10.55 -9.10
CA PRO A 407 -0.48 10.01 -9.85
C PRO A 407 -1.82 10.22 -9.13
N LEU A 408 -1.86 10.06 -7.81
CA LEU A 408 -3.06 10.26 -7.00
C LEU A 408 -3.56 11.71 -7.03
N GLN A 409 -2.67 12.70 -6.98
CA GLN A 409 -3.04 14.09 -7.13
C GLN A 409 -3.64 14.37 -8.52
N LEU A 410 -3.04 13.80 -9.58
CA LEU A 410 -3.51 14.01 -10.94
C LEU A 410 -4.89 13.40 -11.18
N ILE A 411 -5.09 12.16 -10.77
CA ILE A 411 -6.39 11.49 -10.95
C ILE A 411 -7.50 12.17 -10.16
N GLY A 412 -7.20 12.67 -8.94
CA GLY A 412 -8.13 13.45 -8.12
C GLY A 412 -8.58 14.75 -8.82
N ALA A 413 -7.64 15.43 -9.50
CA ALA A 413 -7.95 16.62 -10.28
C ALA A 413 -8.83 16.31 -11.50
N TYR A 414 -8.59 15.21 -12.22
CA TYR A 414 -9.46 14.77 -13.32
C TYR A 414 -10.82 14.31 -12.81
N SER A 415 -10.87 13.63 -11.67
CA SER A 415 -12.13 13.28 -11.01
C SER A 415 -12.94 14.51 -10.62
N ALA A 416 -12.28 15.59 -10.20
CA ALA A 416 -12.95 16.86 -9.93
C ALA A 416 -13.54 17.49 -11.20
N ILE A 417 -12.85 17.41 -12.34
CA ILE A 417 -13.40 17.83 -13.64
C ILE A 417 -14.59 16.95 -14.01
N ALA A 418 -14.53 15.64 -13.77
CA ALA A 418 -15.58 14.69 -14.14
C ALA A 418 -16.87 14.86 -13.32
N ASN A 419 -16.78 15.20 -12.04
CA ASN A 419 -17.89 15.16 -11.07
C ASN A 419 -18.57 16.50 -10.78
N GLY A 420 -18.39 17.51 -11.63
CA GLY A 420 -19.00 18.85 -11.45
C GLY A 420 -18.18 19.79 -10.57
N GLY A 421 -16.87 19.57 -10.48
CA GLY A 421 -15.92 20.50 -9.87
C GLY A 421 -15.56 20.21 -8.41
N TRP A 422 -15.91 19.06 -7.86
CA TRP A 422 -15.60 18.72 -6.48
C TRP A 422 -14.32 17.89 -6.33
N LEU A 423 -13.34 18.41 -5.60
CA LEU A 423 -12.22 17.58 -5.13
C LEU A 423 -12.72 16.69 -3.99
N MET A 424 -12.66 15.38 -4.22
CA MET A 424 -13.08 14.36 -3.26
C MET A 424 -11.89 13.87 -2.44
N GLN A 425 -12.13 13.49 -1.19
CA GLN A 425 -11.14 12.79 -0.38
C GLN A 425 -10.89 11.39 -0.96
N ALA A 426 -9.68 11.16 -1.48
CA ALA A 426 -9.29 9.82 -1.89
C ALA A 426 -9.13 8.90 -0.69
N HIS A 427 -9.61 7.66 -0.78
CA HIS A 427 -9.50 6.69 0.32
C HIS A 427 -9.37 5.26 -0.20
N LEU A 428 -8.61 4.45 0.55
CA LEU A 428 -8.36 3.03 0.32
C LEU A 428 -9.14 2.13 1.28
N ILE A 429 -9.42 2.63 2.49
CA ILE A 429 -10.10 1.87 3.52
C ILE A 429 -11.59 2.21 3.47
N ASP A 430 -12.44 1.18 3.36
CA ASP A 430 -13.87 1.36 3.51
C ASP A 430 -14.26 1.32 4.99
N HIS A 431 -13.87 0.26 5.71
CA HIS A 431 -14.06 0.15 7.15
C HIS A 431 -13.15 -0.92 7.77
N ILE A 432 -13.11 -0.95 9.10
CA ILE A 432 -12.50 -2.01 9.89
C ILE A 432 -13.60 -2.68 10.71
N ALA A 433 -13.77 -3.99 10.56
CA ALA A 433 -14.76 -4.78 11.27
C ALA A 433 -14.11 -5.73 12.28
N TYR A 434 -14.74 -5.91 13.42
CA TYR A 434 -14.33 -6.81 14.50
C TYR A 434 -15.32 -7.95 14.66
N ALA A 435 -14.89 -9.06 15.25
CA ALA A 435 -15.73 -10.25 15.42
C ALA A 435 -16.94 -10.02 16.33
N ASP A 436 -16.89 -9.01 17.23
CA ASP A 436 -18.01 -8.58 18.07
C ASP A 436 -19.11 -7.79 17.32
N GLY A 437 -18.91 -7.55 16.03
CA GLY A 437 -19.81 -6.73 15.20
C GLY A 437 -19.53 -5.23 15.24
N ARG A 438 -18.54 -4.79 15.99
CA ARG A 438 -18.09 -3.39 16.00
C ARG A 438 -17.45 -3.05 14.67
N VAL A 439 -17.77 -1.86 14.15
CA VAL A 439 -17.19 -1.31 12.93
C VAL A 439 -16.54 0.03 13.24
N ASP A 440 -15.24 0.09 13.00
CA ASP A 440 -14.43 1.31 13.17
C ASP A 440 -13.98 1.86 11.80
N LYS A 441 -13.54 3.11 11.80
CA LYS A 441 -12.95 3.81 10.64
C LYS A 441 -13.78 3.71 9.36
N LYS A 442 -15.13 3.65 9.50
CA LYS A 442 -16.01 3.62 8.32
C LYS A 442 -15.82 4.91 7.52
N ALA A 443 -15.33 4.76 6.29
CA ALA A 443 -15.12 5.87 5.40
C ALA A 443 -16.46 6.55 5.06
N LYS A 444 -16.45 7.88 5.13
CA LYS A 444 -17.54 8.70 4.63
C LYS A 444 -17.10 9.34 3.32
N VAL A 445 -17.97 9.36 2.33
CA VAL A 445 -17.75 10.15 1.12
C VAL A 445 -17.60 11.61 1.52
N GLN A 446 -16.42 12.17 1.33
CA GLN A 446 -16.10 13.52 1.77
C GLN A 446 -15.71 14.39 0.58
N ARG A 447 -16.47 15.47 0.40
CA ARG A 447 -16.13 16.58 -0.50
C ARG A 447 -15.17 17.52 0.23
N ILE A 448 -13.94 17.65 -0.28
CA ILE A 448 -12.94 18.53 0.34
C ILE A 448 -13.30 20.00 0.04
N ARG A 449 -13.48 20.32 -1.25
CA ARG A 449 -13.85 21.66 -1.74
C ARG A 449 -14.31 21.60 -3.19
N ARG A 450 -15.04 22.62 -3.60
CA ARG A 450 -15.31 22.85 -5.02
C ARG A 450 -14.14 23.63 -5.61
N VAL A 451 -13.53 23.11 -6.66
CA VAL A 451 -12.33 23.70 -7.30
C VAL A 451 -12.65 24.49 -8.56
N ILE A 452 -13.71 24.09 -9.28
CA ILE A 452 -14.26 24.81 -10.44
C ILE A 452 -15.79 24.77 -10.38
N LYS A 453 -16.42 25.67 -11.10
CA LYS A 453 -17.89 25.72 -11.23
C LYS A 453 -18.41 24.51 -12.03
N PRO A 454 -19.69 24.11 -11.84
CA PRO A 454 -20.30 23.06 -12.66
C PRO A 454 -20.25 23.35 -14.15
N GLU A 455 -20.51 24.58 -14.53
CA GLU A 455 -20.51 25.06 -15.93
C GLU A 455 -19.11 24.87 -16.55
N THR A 456 -18.06 25.18 -15.79
CA THR A 456 -16.66 24.96 -16.21
C THR A 456 -16.35 23.49 -16.37
N SER A 457 -16.85 22.65 -15.44
CA SER A 457 -16.73 21.19 -15.54
C SER A 457 -17.36 20.68 -16.84
N ASP A 458 -18.59 21.12 -17.17
CA ASP A 458 -19.30 20.70 -18.37
C ASP A 458 -18.61 21.18 -19.66
N LEU A 459 -18.06 22.39 -19.66
CA LEU A 459 -17.22 22.85 -20.77
C LEU A 459 -15.96 21.96 -20.92
N MET A 460 -15.28 21.65 -19.83
CA MET A 460 -14.07 20.83 -19.85
C MET A 460 -14.34 19.38 -20.27
N LYS A 461 -15.49 18.80 -19.93
CA LYS A 461 -15.92 17.50 -20.42
C LYS A 461 -15.95 17.47 -21.95
N LYS A 462 -16.58 18.48 -22.59
CA LYS A 462 -16.64 18.62 -24.04
C LYS A 462 -15.26 18.83 -24.66
N VAL A 463 -14.42 19.67 -24.05
CA VAL A 463 -13.04 19.92 -24.51
C VAL A 463 -12.21 18.64 -24.47
N LEU A 464 -12.30 17.87 -23.38
CA LEU A 464 -11.55 16.62 -23.22
C LEU A 464 -12.10 15.49 -24.08
N GLU A 465 -13.39 15.49 -24.36
CA GLU A 465 -13.99 14.60 -25.35
C GLU A 465 -13.43 14.88 -26.77
N HIS A 466 -13.34 16.15 -27.17
CA HIS A 466 -12.75 16.53 -28.46
C HIS A 466 -11.29 16.05 -28.59
N VAL A 467 -10.50 16.04 -27.51
CA VAL A 467 -9.15 15.44 -27.49
C VAL A 467 -9.18 13.96 -27.86
N VAL A 468 -10.19 13.21 -27.41
CA VAL A 468 -10.36 11.79 -27.69
C VAL A 468 -10.97 11.57 -29.07
N GLN A 469 -11.91 12.42 -29.49
CA GLN A 469 -12.57 12.26 -30.79
C GLN A 469 -11.67 12.69 -31.97
N ASP A 470 -11.05 13.85 -31.90
CA ASP A 470 -10.34 14.45 -33.04
C ASP A 470 -8.86 14.72 -32.78
N GLY A 471 -8.42 14.58 -31.53
CA GLY A 471 -7.08 14.96 -31.09
C GLY A 471 -6.11 13.80 -30.86
N SER A 472 -5.16 14.07 -29.98
CA SER A 472 -4.08 13.17 -29.60
C SER A 472 -4.52 11.90 -28.85
N GLY A 473 -5.78 11.87 -28.35
CA GLY A 473 -6.34 10.78 -27.54
C GLY A 473 -7.13 9.74 -28.31
N LYS A 474 -7.15 9.76 -29.65
CA LYS A 474 -8.02 8.89 -30.49
C LYS A 474 -7.98 7.39 -30.14
N LYS A 475 -6.85 6.87 -29.69
CA LYS A 475 -6.71 5.47 -29.32
C LYS A 475 -7.38 5.10 -28.00
N ALA A 476 -7.89 6.06 -27.23
CA ALA A 476 -8.69 5.84 -26.05
C ALA A 476 -10.19 5.69 -26.33
N ARG A 477 -10.66 5.86 -27.58
CA ARG A 477 -12.08 5.71 -27.94
C ARG A 477 -12.58 4.30 -27.61
N ILE A 478 -13.76 4.23 -27.04
CA ILE A 478 -14.46 3.01 -26.70
C ILE A 478 -15.79 3.01 -27.45
N LYS A 479 -16.05 1.96 -28.23
CA LYS A 479 -17.27 1.84 -29.02
C LYS A 479 -18.48 1.74 -28.09
N GLY A 480 -19.48 2.59 -28.29
CA GLY A 480 -20.69 2.64 -27.46
C GLY A 480 -20.58 3.49 -26.19
N TYR A 481 -19.39 4.06 -25.90
CA TYR A 481 -19.19 4.88 -24.70
C TYR A 481 -18.46 6.19 -25.02
N SER A 482 -18.90 7.26 -24.41
CA SER A 482 -18.19 8.52 -24.45
C SER A 482 -16.96 8.49 -23.53
N VAL A 483 -15.87 9.08 -24.02
CA VAL A 483 -14.59 9.16 -23.29
C VAL A 483 -14.05 10.58 -23.34
N ALA A 484 -13.70 11.12 -22.20
CA ALA A 484 -12.99 12.39 -22.08
C ALA A 484 -11.60 12.15 -21.45
N GLY A 485 -10.56 12.78 -22.00
CA GLY A 485 -9.21 12.56 -21.46
C GLY A 485 -8.13 13.33 -22.20
N LYS A 486 -6.91 13.22 -21.67
CA LYS A 486 -5.73 13.92 -22.21
C LYS A 486 -4.50 13.04 -22.16
N THR A 487 -3.74 13.07 -23.24
CA THR A 487 -2.41 12.47 -23.36
C THR A 487 -1.36 13.35 -22.70
N GLY A 488 -0.38 12.71 -22.06
CA GLY A 488 0.84 13.35 -21.56
C GLY A 488 2.07 12.76 -22.21
N THR A 489 3.06 13.61 -22.45
CA THR A 489 4.42 13.24 -22.81
C THR A 489 5.33 14.30 -22.21
N ALA A 490 6.08 13.95 -21.19
CA ALA A 490 7.02 14.83 -20.52
C ALA A 490 8.44 14.31 -20.67
N GLU A 491 9.37 15.17 -21.00
CA GLU A 491 10.80 14.84 -20.98
C GLU A 491 11.29 14.78 -19.54
N LYS A 492 12.13 13.79 -19.20
CA LYS A 492 12.69 13.65 -17.84
C LYS A 492 13.85 14.62 -17.63
N LEU A 493 13.96 15.16 -16.43
CA LEU A 493 15.14 15.93 -16.03
C LEU A 493 16.39 15.05 -16.09
N SER A 494 17.48 15.59 -16.66
CA SER A 494 18.79 14.97 -16.66
C SER A 494 19.50 15.20 -15.32
N LYS A 495 20.35 14.25 -14.91
CA LYS A 495 21.22 14.44 -13.73
C LYS A 495 22.26 15.56 -13.95
N GLU A 496 22.56 15.88 -15.20
CA GLU A 496 23.52 16.92 -15.60
C GLU A 496 22.86 18.32 -15.76
N GLY A 497 21.56 18.41 -15.48
CA GLY A 497 20.74 19.61 -15.69
C GLY A 497 20.04 19.62 -17.05
N GLY A 498 18.89 20.33 -17.13
CA GLY A 498 18.05 20.36 -18.33
C GLY A 498 17.27 19.05 -18.54
N TYR A 499 16.71 18.88 -19.75
CA TYR A 499 15.88 17.73 -20.10
C TYR A 499 16.64 16.70 -20.95
N ALA A 500 16.45 15.41 -20.64
CA ALA A 500 17.08 14.29 -21.35
C ALA A 500 16.34 14.01 -22.67
N LYS A 501 16.97 14.23 -23.81
CA LYS A 501 16.38 14.17 -25.16
C LYS A 501 15.67 12.84 -25.54
N ARG A 502 15.87 11.75 -24.80
CA ARG A 502 15.33 10.41 -25.15
C ARG A 502 14.63 9.70 -23.99
N ARG A 503 14.47 10.37 -22.85
CA ARG A 503 13.77 9.78 -21.69
C ARG A 503 12.48 10.54 -21.43
N HIS A 504 11.37 9.81 -21.52
CA HIS A 504 10.05 10.40 -21.42
C HIS A 504 9.21 9.70 -20.36
N VAL A 505 8.33 10.45 -19.71
CA VAL A 505 7.17 9.89 -19.03
C VAL A 505 5.97 10.06 -19.94
N VAL A 506 5.33 8.96 -20.33
CA VAL A 506 4.13 8.98 -21.17
C VAL A 506 2.91 8.61 -20.34
N SER A 507 1.82 9.32 -20.52
CA SER A 507 0.63 9.12 -19.72
C SER A 507 -0.66 9.37 -20.51
N PHE A 508 -1.75 8.82 -19.98
CA PHE A 508 -3.11 9.17 -20.36
C PHE A 508 -3.97 9.22 -19.09
N CYS A 509 -4.67 10.34 -18.88
CA CYS A 509 -5.65 10.46 -17.83
C CYS A 509 -7.00 10.84 -18.44
N GLY A 510 -8.04 10.11 -18.07
CA GLY A 510 -9.38 10.33 -18.61
C GLY A 510 -10.46 9.69 -17.77
N PHE A 511 -11.70 9.90 -18.15
CA PHE A 511 -12.88 9.37 -17.48
C PHE A 511 -13.96 8.95 -18.48
N THR A 512 -14.82 8.03 -18.08
CA THR A 512 -15.89 7.44 -18.89
C THR A 512 -17.00 6.87 -18.01
N PRO A 513 -18.29 6.88 -18.45
CA PRO A 513 -18.88 7.75 -19.49
C PRO A 513 -18.78 9.24 -19.13
N ILE A 514 -19.10 10.15 -20.05
CA ILE A 514 -18.95 11.61 -19.79
C ILE A 514 -20.10 12.17 -18.97
N GLU A 515 -21.35 11.75 -19.29
CA GLU A 515 -22.54 12.30 -18.63
C GLU A 515 -22.64 11.82 -17.17
N ASP A 516 -22.41 10.52 -16.93
CA ASP A 516 -22.37 9.91 -15.59
C ASP A 516 -21.04 9.17 -15.39
N PRO A 517 -19.97 9.91 -15.06
CA PRO A 517 -18.63 9.34 -14.98
C PRO A 517 -18.51 8.28 -13.89
N GLN A 518 -18.30 7.02 -14.27
CA GLN A 518 -18.14 5.90 -13.36
C GLN A 518 -16.68 5.71 -12.96
N PHE A 519 -15.76 5.93 -13.89
CA PHE A 519 -14.35 5.68 -13.69
C PHE A 519 -13.51 6.85 -14.19
N THR A 520 -12.58 7.31 -13.36
CA THR A 520 -11.41 8.07 -13.78
C THR A 520 -10.23 7.12 -13.76
N ILE A 521 -9.47 7.05 -14.86
CA ILE A 521 -8.36 6.12 -15.03
C ILE A 521 -7.12 6.90 -15.45
N LEU A 522 -6.00 6.64 -14.78
CA LEU A 522 -4.69 7.18 -15.11
C LEU A 522 -3.75 6.02 -15.43
N VAL A 523 -3.11 6.11 -16.59
CA VAL A 523 -2.02 5.22 -17.02
C VAL A 523 -0.75 6.04 -17.14
N VAL A 524 0.33 5.62 -16.51
CA VAL A 524 1.67 6.23 -16.62
C VAL A 524 2.68 5.14 -16.93
N LEU A 525 3.50 5.38 -17.97
CA LEU A 525 4.64 4.53 -18.32
C LEU A 525 5.89 5.41 -18.31
N ASP A 526 6.82 5.10 -17.43
CA ASP A 526 8.06 5.86 -17.26
C ASP A 526 9.15 5.28 -18.15
N ASN A 527 9.69 6.11 -19.01
CA ASN A 527 10.79 5.79 -19.91
C ASN A 527 10.57 4.53 -20.77
N PRO A 528 9.43 4.41 -21.51
CA PRO A 528 9.22 3.28 -22.39
C PRO A 528 10.28 3.26 -23.50
N ALA A 529 10.85 2.07 -23.78
CA ALA A 529 11.84 1.90 -24.83
C ALA A 529 11.22 2.04 -26.23
N LYS A 530 9.93 1.71 -26.36
CA LYS A 530 9.15 1.79 -27.59
C LYS A 530 7.97 2.75 -27.42
N TYR A 531 7.64 3.51 -28.49
CA TYR A 531 6.47 4.39 -28.52
C TYR A 531 6.45 5.47 -27.43
N THR A 532 7.27 6.50 -27.59
CA THR A 532 7.49 7.59 -26.63
C THR A 532 6.38 8.64 -26.53
N PHE A 533 5.17 8.38 -27.03
CA PHE A 533 4.03 9.28 -26.99
C PHE A 533 2.85 8.67 -26.23
N GLY A 534 2.23 9.43 -25.33
CA GLY A 534 1.09 9.00 -24.52
C GLY A 534 -0.11 8.51 -25.34
N GLY A 535 -0.38 9.14 -26.50
CA GLY A 535 -1.44 8.72 -27.42
C GLY A 535 -1.21 7.36 -28.09
N THR A 536 0.03 6.88 -28.16
CA THR A 536 0.38 5.58 -28.77
C THR A 536 0.64 4.48 -27.78
N ALA A 537 1.10 4.80 -26.57
CA ALA A 537 1.40 3.83 -25.52
C ALA A 537 0.32 3.79 -24.41
N SER A 538 0.02 4.92 -23.76
CA SER A 538 -0.86 4.92 -22.58
C SER A 538 -2.36 4.94 -22.93
N ALA A 539 -2.77 5.57 -24.03
CA ALA A 539 -4.19 5.66 -24.41
C ALA A 539 -4.81 4.28 -24.77
N PRO A 540 -4.13 3.36 -25.49
CA PRO A 540 -4.63 2.00 -25.69
C PRO A 540 -4.79 1.20 -24.40
N VAL A 541 -3.87 1.37 -23.44
CA VAL A 541 -3.93 0.71 -22.13
C VAL A 541 -5.12 1.23 -21.32
N PHE A 542 -5.34 2.56 -21.32
CA PHE A 542 -6.56 3.15 -20.74
C PHE A 542 -7.82 2.52 -21.32
N LYS A 543 -7.92 2.40 -22.67
CA LYS A 543 -9.05 1.78 -23.36
C LYS A 543 -9.29 0.35 -22.87
N GLU A 544 -8.26 -0.49 -22.82
CA GLU A 544 -8.36 -1.89 -22.40
C GLU A 544 -8.89 -2.03 -20.96
N VAL A 545 -8.38 -1.20 -20.03
CA VAL A 545 -8.87 -1.17 -18.65
C VAL A 545 -10.31 -0.68 -18.59
N ALA A 546 -10.61 0.45 -19.25
CA ALA A 546 -11.94 1.04 -19.23
C ALA A 546 -13.01 0.11 -19.81
N GLU A 547 -12.75 -0.57 -20.93
CA GLU A 547 -13.66 -1.57 -21.54
C GLU A 547 -13.94 -2.72 -20.57
N SER A 548 -12.90 -3.20 -19.88
CA SER A 548 -13.05 -4.28 -18.89
C SER A 548 -13.91 -3.85 -17.71
N LEU A 549 -13.69 -2.63 -17.19
CA LEU A 549 -14.46 -2.09 -16.06
C LEU A 549 -15.91 -1.81 -16.45
N LEU A 550 -16.15 -1.17 -17.61
CA LEU A 550 -17.50 -0.88 -18.09
C LEU A 550 -18.34 -2.16 -18.23
N ALA A 551 -17.73 -3.23 -18.77
CA ALA A 551 -18.36 -4.53 -18.87
C ALA A 551 -18.60 -5.18 -17.50
N MET A 552 -17.59 -5.18 -16.63
CA MET A 552 -17.65 -5.80 -15.31
C MET A 552 -18.72 -5.16 -14.40
N TYR A 553 -18.82 -3.83 -14.43
CA TYR A 553 -19.82 -3.09 -13.65
C TYR A 553 -21.17 -2.95 -14.36
N ALA A 554 -21.33 -3.59 -15.52
CA ALA A 554 -22.56 -3.55 -16.34
C ALA A 554 -23.04 -2.12 -16.62
N VAL A 555 -22.09 -1.20 -16.85
CA VAL A 555 -22.39 0.19 -17.17
C VAL A 555 -23.12 0.26 -18.51
N ARG A 556 -24.25 0.95 -18.56
CA ARG A 556 -25.02 1.10 -19.80
C ARG A 556 -24.25 1.98 -20.79
N PRO A 557 -24.15 1.56 -22.08
CA PRO A 557 -23.61 2.43 -23.12
C PRO A 557 -24.40 3.73 -23.21
N ASP A 558 -23.69 4.86 -23.21
CA ASP A 558 -24.27 6.20 -23.40
C ASP A 558 -24.30 6.61 -24.88
N ARG A 559 -23.72 5.77 -25.78
CA ARG A 559 -23.74 5.89 -27.25
C ARG A 559 -24.13 4.58 -27.92
N PRO A 560 -25.33 4.04 -27.65
CA PRO A 560 -25.74 2.72 -28.15
C PRO A 560 -25.84 2.66 -29.70
N GLU A 561 -26.05 3.81 -30.36
CA GLU A 561 -26.07 3.93 -31.82
C GLU A 561 -24.77 3.47 -32.47
N GLU A 562 -23.62 3.76 -31.86
CA GLU A 562 -22.32 3.31 -32.37
C GLU A 562 -22.18 1.78 -32.39
N LEU A 563 -22.93 1.04 -31.57
CA LEU A 563 -22.91 -0.42 -31.51
C LEU A 563 -23.67 -1.05 -32.69
N THR A 564 -24.61 -0.31 -33.27
CA THR A 564 -25.52 -0.82 -34.35
C THR A 564 -24.99 -0.52 -35.76
N GLU A 565 -24.09 0.44 -35.94
CA GLU A 565 -23.57 0.87 -37.26
C GLU A 565 -22.73 -0.18 -38.02
N ASN A 566 -22.35 -1.31 -37.41
CA ASN A 566 -21.60 -2.39 -38.09
C ASN A 566 -22.50 -3.52 -38.70
N LYS A 567 -23.82 -3.31 -38.83
CA LYS A 567 -24.74 -4.28 -39.46
C LYS A 567 -25.21 -3.88 -40.86
N LYS A 568 -24.58 -2.88 -41.47
CA LYS A 568 -24.84 -2.49 -42.86
C LYS A 568 -23.66 -2.76 -43.76
#